data_d98e1001796df309930c674526752abd
#
_entry.id   d98e1001796df309930c674526752abd
#
_cell.length_a   1.000
_cell.length_b   1.000
_cell.length_c   1.000
_cell.angle_alpha   90.00
_cell.angle_beta   90.00
_cell.angle_gamma   90.00
#
_symmetry.space_group_name_H-M   'P 1'
#
loop_
_entity.id
_entity.type
_entity.pdbx_description
1 polymer ?
#
loop_
_entity_poly.entity_id
_entity_poly.type
_entity_poly.pdbx_seq_one_letter_code
_entity_poly.pdbx_strand_id
1 'polypeptide(L)'
;MPSIYQLKPAFQNLLRPFVRGLFRMGVTANMVTVLAMLISVALAFFIYFHFQNQTTSLIILIYPLWMLIRMAFNAVDGMLAREFHQQSNLGAYLNELCDVISDTALYLCFITFAFIQTELLLLICFLALLSEYAGVMAPLIGSDRRYDGPMGKSDRAFWFSLLAVIIYIYPFISNNNQMISYITNGLILFIGLLLILTIYNRIKNSVNTHI
;
A
#
# COMPACT_ATOMS: atom_id res chain seq x y z
N MET A 1 2.32 -8.79 -25.03
CA MET A 1 3.02 -7.87 -24.12
C MET A 1 3.54 -8.70 -22.95
N PRO A 2 4.80 -8.56 -22.52
CA PRO A 2 5.30 -9.25 -21.34
C PRO A 2 4.49 -8.77 -20.13
N SER A 3 3.80 -9.71 -19.48
CA SER A 3 3.00 -9.43 -18.27
C SER A 3 3.93 -8.98 -17.14
N ILE A 4 3.51 -7.99 -16.36
CA ILE A 4 4.17 -7.56 -15.09
C ILE A 4 4.43 -8.78 -14.19
N TYR A 5 3.64 -9.83 -14.34
CA TYR A 5 3.83 -11.11 -13.65
C TYR A 5 5.16 -11.81 -13.98
N GLN A 6 5.72 -11.57 -15.18
CA GLN A 6 7.03 -12.13 -15.58
C GLN A 6 8.21 -11.38 -14.92
N LEU A 7 7.98 -10.16 -14.41
CA LEU A 7 8.99 -9.39 -13.68
C LEU A 7 9.18 -9.90 -12.25
N LYS A 8 8.16 -10.55 -11.66
CA LYS A 8 8.20 -11.04 -10.28
C LYS A 8 9.35 -12.03 -10.02
N PRO A 9 9.59 -13.07 -10.85
CA PRO A 9 10.73 -13.97 -10.67
C PRO A 9 12.08 -13.27 -10.82
N ALA A 10 12.22 -12.34 -11.77
CA ALA A 10 13.45 -11.58 -11.97
C ALA A 10 13.75 -10.70 -10.75
N PHE A 11 12.73 -10.01 -10.21
CA PHE A 11 12.84 -9.19 -9.01
C PHE A 11 13.20 -10.03 -7.78
N GLN A 12 12.58 -11.20 -7.60
CA GLN A 12 12.91 -12.12 -6.52
C GLN A 12 14.36 -12.65 -6.65
N ASN A 13 14.82 -12.96 -7.87
CA ASN A 13 16.19 -13.37 -8.10
C ASN A 13 17.21 -12.28 -7.72
N LEU A 14 16.89 -11.02 -7.99
CA LEU A 14 17.70 -9.88 -7.58
C LEU A 14 17.77 -9.74 -6.05
N LEU A 15 16.65 -9.97 -5.36
CA LEU A 15 16.58 -9.88 -3.89
C LEU A 15 17.17 -11.08 -3.17
N ARG A 16 17.28 -12.25 -3.82
CA ARG A 16 17.69 -13.51 -3.18
C ARG A 16 19.05 -13.47 -2.45
N PRO A 17 20.12 -12.82 -2.97
CA PRO A 17 21.37 -12.67 -2.21
C PRO A 17 21.16 -11.91 -0.89
N PHE A 18 20.37 -10.83 -0.92
CA PHE A 18 20.03 -10.03 0.24
C PHE A 18 19.21 -10.84 1.26
N VAL A 19 18.21 -11.58 0.82
CA VAL A 19 17.36 -12.44 1.66
C VAL A 19 18.21 -13.53 2.36
N ARG A 20 19.16 -14.15 1.64
CA ARG A 20 20.11 -15.10 2.22
C ARG A 20 21.01 -14.47 3.28
N GLY A 21 21.44 -13.22 3.06
CA GLY A 21 22.20 -12.45 4.04
C GLY A 21 21.42 -12.22 5.32
N LEU A 22 20.17 -11.75 5.20
CA LEU A 22 19.26 -11.55 6.32
C LEU A 22 19.02 -12.84 7.12
N PHE A 23 18.76 -13.95 6.41
CA PHE A 23 18.58 -15.25 7.06
C PHE A 23 19.81 -15.67 7.86
N ARG A 24 21.02 -15.51 7.32
CA ARG A 24 22.29 -15.83 8.03
C ARG A 24 22.50 -14.97 9.28
N MET A 25 21.97 -13.74 9.29
CA MET A 25 22.00 -12.85 10.46
C MET A 25 20.90 -13.17 11.49
N GLY A 26 20.08 -14.20 11.26
CA GLY A 26 18.98 -14.58 12.15
C GLY A 26 17.71 -13.73 12.00
N VAL A 27 17.60 -12.92 10.94
CA VAL A 27 16.42 -12.12 10.69
C VAL A 27 15.27 -13.01 10.22
N THR A 28 14.12 -12.87 10.85
CA THR A 28 12.91 -13.65 10.50
C THR A 28 11.97 -12.87 9.59
N ALA A 29 11.09 -13.59 8.87
CA ALA A 29 10.04 -12.99 8.06
C ALA A 29 9.18 -12.02 8.89
N ASN A 30 8.76 -12.42 10.09
CA ASN A 30 7.96 -11.59 10.98
C ASN A 30 8.67 -10.29 11.40
N MET A 31 10.00 -10.34 11.63
CA MET A 31 10.78 -9.13 11.95
C MET A 31 10.76 -8.14 10.79
N VAL A 32 10.89 -8.62 9.56
CA VAL A 32 10.83 -7.77 8.35
C VAL A 32 9.46 -7.12 8.20
N THR A 33 8.39 -7.89 8.36
CA THR A 33 7.00 -7.40 8.28
C THR A 33 6.72 -6.32 9.34
N VAL A 34 7.08 -6.58 10.61
CA VAL A 34 6.87 -5.63 11.71
C VAL A 34 7.73 -4.38 11.53
N LEU A 35 9.00 -4.53 11.11
CA LEU A 35 9.87 -3.40 10.84
C LEU A 35 9.32 -2.49 9.72
N ALA A 36 8.84 -3.08 8.62
CA ALA A 36 8.22 -2.33 7.53
C ALA A 36 6.99 -1.54 8.00
N MET A 37 6.17 -2.13 8.89
CA MET A 37 5.04 -1.44 9.51
C MET A 37 5.51 -0.27 10.39
N LEU A 38 6.47 -0.48 11.28
CA LEU A 38 6.95 0.57 12.18
C LEU A 38 7.54 1.76 11.41
N ILE A 39 8.34 1.49 10.36
CA ILE A 39 8.88 2.56 9.50
C ILE A 39 7.75 3.26 8.76
N SER A 40 6.74 2.55 8.26
CA SER A 40 5.59 3.14 7.56
C SER A 40 4.82 4.10 8.48
N VAL A 41 4.54 3.68 9.70
CA VAL A 41 3.85 4.50 10.71
C VAL A 41 4.69 5.71 11.09
N ALA A 42 5.98 5.51 11.37
CA ALA A 42 6.90 6.60 11.69
C ALA A 42 7.00 7.63 10.56
N LEU A 43 7.09 7.18 9.30
CA LEU A 43 7.11 8.05 8.14
C LEU A 43 5.79 8.82 7.98
N ALA A 44 4.65 8.16 8.18
CA ALA A 44 3.35 8.81 8.12
C ALA A 44 3.24 9.94 9.14
N PHE A 45 3.64 9.71 10.39
CA PHE A 45 3.71 10.75 11.42
C PHE A 45 4.69 11.87 11.05
N PHE A 46 5.88 11.50 10.56
CA PHE A 46 6.87 12.48 10.15
C PHE A 46 6.34 13.41 9.05
N ILE A 47 5.70 12.86 8.00
CA ILE A 47 5.09 13.63 6.91
C ILE A 47 3.97 14.50 7.47
N TYR A 48 3.07 13.94 8.28
CA TYR A 48 1.95 14.68 8.87
C TYR A 48 2.42 15.91 9.64
N PHE A 49 3.36 15.77 10.57
CA PHE A 49 3.86 16.89 11.37
C PHE A 49 4.71 17.87 10.58
N HIS A 50 5.52 17.39 9.63
CA HIS A 50 6.34 18.25 8.78
C HIS A 50 5.50 19.20 7.93
N PHE A 51 4.40 18.71 7.36
CA PHE A 51 3.55 19.49 6.46
C PHE A 51 2.43 20.27 7.14
N GLN A 52 2.29 20.24 8.47
CA GLN A 52 1.38 21.12 9.19
C GLN A 52 1.70 22.61 9.01
N ASN A 53 2.97 22.95 8.87
CA ASN A 53 3.46 24.32 8.76
C ASN A 53 4.13 24.62 7.41
N GLN A 54 4.17 23.69 6.50
CA GLN A 54 4.81 23.83 5.19
C GLN A 54 3.92 23.24 4.09
N THR A 55 3.76 23.99 2.99
CA THR A 55 2.93 23.56 1.85
C THR A 55 3.73 22.85 0.78
N THR A 56 5.03 23.11 0.69
CA THR A 56 5.90 22.60 -0.37
C THR A 56 7.26 22.21 0.21
N SER A 57 7.64 20.95 0.06
CA SER A 57 8.95 20.45 0.46
C SER A 57 9.30 19.21 -0.37
N LEU A 58 10.59 19.10 -0.78
CA LEU A 58 11.13 17.90 -1.43
C LEU A 58 10.92 16.63 -0.57
N ILE A 59 10.75 16.79 0.73
CA ILE A 59 10.55 15.71 1.70
C ILE A 59 9.35 14.83 1.34
N ILE A 60 8.30 15.38 0.68
CA ILE A 60 7.16 14.54 0.27
C ILE A 60 7.57 13.40 -0.67
N LEU A 61 8.67 13.55 -1.43
CA LEU A 61 9.17 12.51 -2.34
C LEU A 61 9.78 11.29 -1.60
N ILE A 62 10.01 11.39 -0.29
CA ILE A 62 10.33 10.21 0.54
C ILE A 62 9.15 9.23 0.54
N TYR A 63 7.91 9.72 0.39
CA TYR A 63 6.71 8.87 0.35
C TYR A 63 6.72 7.86 -0.83
N PRO A 64 6.81 8.28 -2.11
CA PRO A 64 6.89 7.32 -3.22
C PRO A 64 8.14 6.42 -3.14
N LEU A 65 9.27 6.94 -2.68
CA LEU A 65 10.47 6.14 -2.46
C LEU A 65 10.21 5.03 -1.42
N TRP A 66 9.58 5.39 -0.28
CA TRP A 66 9.22 4.40 0.73
C TRP A 66 8.22 3.37 0.21
N MET A 67 7.22 3.77 -0.58
CA MET A 67 6.27 2.83 -1.17
C MET A 67 6.95 1.78 -2.04
N LEU A 68 7.97 2.16 -2.85
CA LEU A 68 8.79 1.22 -3.63
C LEU A 68 9.59 0.29 -2.73
N ILE A 69 10.27 0.83 -1.71
CA ILE A 69 11.05 0.04 -0.75
C ILE A 69 10.14 -0.94 0.01
N ARG A 70 8.95 -0.50 0.44
CA ARG A 70 7.97 -1.34 1.13
C ARG A 70 7.49 -2.50 0.27
N MET A 71 7.34 -2.31 -1.05
CA MET A 71 7.04 -3.42 -1.97
C MET A 71 8.19 -4.45 -1.99
N ALA A 72 9.45 -4.00 -1.88
CA ALA A 72 10.59 -4.91 -1.76
C ALA A 72 10.58 -5.65 -0.41
N PHE A 73 10.26 -4.99 0.72
CA PHE A 73 10.11 -5.65 2.02
C PHE A 73 9.03 -6.73 2.00
N ASN A 74 7.88 -6.49 1.36
CA ASN A 74 6.84 -7.51 1.18
C ASN A 74 7.28 -8.70 0.30
N ALA A 75 8.21 -8.48 -0.62
CA ALA A 75 8.80 -9.59 -1.37
C ALA A 75 9.81 -10.37 -0.48
N VAL A 76 10.60 -9.65 0.32
CA VAL A 76 11.63 -10.21 1.20
C VAL A 76 11.01 -11.09 2.30
N ASP A 77 9.97 -10.60 3.01
CA ASP A 77 9.31 -11.38 4.07
C ASP A 77 8.65 -12.65 3.50
N GLY A 78 8.00 -12.52 2.35
CA GLY A 78 7.42 -13.67 1.66
C GLY A 78 8.47 -14.68 1.15
N MET A 79 9.67 -14.23 0.76
CA MET A 79 10.79 -15.12 0.39
C MET A 79 11.38 -15.79 1.64
N LEU A 80 11.61 -15.05 2.73
CA LEU A 80 12.05 -15.63 4.01
C LEU A 80 11.08 -16.69 4.50
N ALA A 81 9.77 -16.38 4.46
CA ALA A 81 8.75 -17.32 4.90
C ALA A 81 8.74 -18.61 4.07
N ARG A 82 8.81 -18.52 2.72
CA ARG A 82 8.69 -19.69 1.83
C ARG A 82 9.99 -20.43 1.59
N GLU A 83 11.08 -19.72 1.30
CA GLU A 83 12.37 -20.35 0.93
C GLU A 83 13.15 -20.88 2.14
N PHE A 84 12.88 -20.34 3.35
CA PHE A 84 13.57 -20.74 4.59
C PHE A 84 12.62 -21.35 5.65
N HIS A 85 11.45 -21.81 5.22
CA HIS A 85 10.48 -22.52 6.06
C HIS A 85 10.09 -21.79 7.36
N GLN A 86 9.95 -20.45 7.28
CA GLN A 86 9.54 -19.60 8.41
C GLN A 86 8.04 -19.31 8.42
N GLN A 87 7.25 -20.03 7.65
CA GLN A 87 5.79 -19.87 7.62
C GLN A 87 5.19 -20.23 8.98
N SER A 88 4.27 -19.39 9.48
CA SER A 88 3.55 -19.62 10.73
C SER A 88 2.17 -18.96 10.69
N ASN A 89 1.25 -19.46 11.53
CA ASN A 89 -0.06 -18.84 11.68
C ASN A 89 0.05 -17.39 12.18
N LEU A 90 0.96 -17.12 13.12
CA LEU A 90 1.24 -15.76 13.58
C LEU A 90 1.76 -14.89 12.42
N GLY A 91 2.66 -15.42 11.59
CA GLY A 91 3.18 -14.70 10.43
C GLY A 91 2.10 -14.32 9.43
N ALA A 92 1.12 -15.19 9.19
CA ALA A 92 -0.03 -14.89 8.35
C ALA A 92 -0.88 -13.73 8.91
N TYR A 93 -1.18 -13.73 10.22
CA TYR A 93 -1.88 -12.63 10.89
C TYR A 93 -1.07 -11.32 10.84
N LEU A 94 0.23 -11.38 11.15
CA LEU A 94 1.09 -10.20 11.13
C LEU A 94 1.15 -9.58 9.73
N ASN A 95 1.29 -10.39 8.68
CA ASN A 95 1.33 -9.90 7.31
C ASN A 95 0.06 -9.09 6.96
N GLU A 96 -1.13 -9.60 7.30
CA GLU A 96 -2.38 -8.90 7.03
C GLU A 96 -2.54 -7.62 7.86
N LEU A 97 -2.33 -7.72 9.18
CA LEU A 97 -2.54 -6.59 10.09
C LEU A 97 -1.52 -5.49 9.89
N CYS A 98 -0.22 -5.83 9.76
CA CYS A 98 0.83 -4.85 9.53
C CYS A 98 0.64 -4.12 8.21
N ASP A 99 0.13 -4.81 7.18
CA ASP A 99 -0.16 -4.20 5.90
C ASP A 99 -1.31 -3.18 6.00
N VAL A 100 -2.41 -3.55 6.67
CA VAL A 100 -3.55 -2.66 6.87
C VAL A 100 -3.16 -1.44 7.71
N ILE A 101 -2.40 -1.63 8.79
CA ILE A 101 -1.92 -0.53 9.66
C ILE A 101 -1.02 0.41 8.87
N SER A 102 -0.05 -0.12 8.12
CA SER A 102 0.86 0.66 7.31
C SER A 102 0.15 1.47 6.24
N ASP A 103 -0.74 0.83 5.47
CA ASP A 103 -1.50 1.45 4.39
C ASP A 103 -2.37 2.58 4.96
N THR A 104 -3.11 2.31 6.03
CA THR A 104 -3.98 3.31 6.66
C THR A 104 -3.18 4.52 7.16
N ALA A 105 -2.06 4.29 7.88
CA ALA A 105 -1.22 5.38 8.36
C ALA A 105 -0.66 6.23 7.21
N LEU A 106 -0.14 5.58 6.16
CA LEU A 106 0.44 6.25 4.99
C LEU A 106 -0.61 7.03 4.18
N TYR A 107 -1.86 6.56 4.09
CA TYR A 107 -2.91 7.32 3.41
C TYR A 107 -3.40 8.49 4.27
N LEU A 108 -3.57 8.28 5.57
CA LEU A 108 -4.04 9.32 6.49
C LEU A 108 -3.07 10.48 6.63
N CYS A 109 -1.76 10.33 6.39
CA CYS A 109 -0.82 11.44 6.50
C CYS A 109 -1.14 12.59 5.53
N PHE A 110 -1.87 12.32 4.43
CA PHE A 110 -2.29 13.35 3.48
C PHE A 110 -3.38 14.31 4.03
N ILE A 111 -3.99 14.03 5.17
CA ILE A 111 -4.91 14.96 5.87
C ILE A 111 -4.21 16.30 6.19
N THR A 112 -2.89 16.30 6.32
CA THR A 112 -2.12 17.52 6.60
C THR A 112 -2.27 18.60 5.52
N PHE A 113 -2.66 18.23 4.30
CA PHE A 113 -2.82 19.18 3.20
C PHE A 113 -4.25 19.74 3.16
N ALA A 114 -4.40 21.04 3.46
CA ALA A 114 -5.70 21.72 3.57
C ALA A 114 -6.55 21.67 2.28
N PHE A 115 -5.96 21.44 1.11
CA PHE A 115 -6.67 21.29 -0.16
C PHE A 115 -7.23 19.88 -0.40
N ILE A 116 -6.92 18.91 0.48
CA ILE A 116 -7.49 17.56 0.45
C ILE A 116 -8.72 17.51 1.36
N GLN A 117 -9.83 17.01 0.83
CA GLN A 117 -11.07 16.81 1.61
C GLN A 117 -10.89 15.63 2.56
N THR A 118 -10.87 15.93 3.86
CA THR A 118 -10.63 14.95 4.93
C THR A 118 -11.67 13.83 4.89
N GLU A 119 -12.95 14.15 4.72
CA GLU A 119 -14.05 13.18 4.71
C GLU A 119 -13.92 12.20 3.55
N LEU A 120 -13.53 12.70 2.37
CA LEU A 120 -13.30 11.87 1.20
C LEU A 120 -12.10 10.93 1.44
N LEU A 121 -10.99 11.44 1.98
CA LEU A 121 -9.81 10.62 2.27
C LEU A 121 -10.11 9.55 3.32
N LEU A 122 -10.87 9.87 4.38
CA LEU A 122 -11.31 8.90 5.39
C LEU A 122 -12.18 7.80 4.77
N LEU A 123 -13.10 8.17 3.87
CA LEU A 123 -13.91 7.21 3.12
C LEU A 123 -13.01 6.26 2.30
N ILE A 124 -11.98 6.78 1.63
CA ILE A 124 -11.04 5.96 0.85
C ILE A 124 -10.23 5.02 1.75
N CYS A 125 -9.77 5.48 2.90
CA CYS A 125 -9.09 4.62 3.88
C CYS A 125 -10.01 3.48 4.35
N PHE A 126 -11.27 3.77 4.63
CA PHE A 126 -12.27 2.77 4.97
C PHE A 126 -12.51 1.76 3.84
N LEU A 127 -12.69 2.24 2.59
CA LEU A 127 -12.87 1.36 1.43
C LEU A 127 -11.62 0.51 1.15
N ALA A 128 -10.42 1.04 1.36
CA ALA A 128 -9.18 0.29 1.22
C ALA A 128 -9.11 -0.85 2.24
N LEU A 129 -9.43 -0.58 3.52
CA LEU A 129 -9.54 -1.60 4.56
C LEU A 129 -10.60 -2.64 4.21
N LEU A 130 -11.79 -2.20 3.78
CA LEU A 130 -12.89 -3.09 3.41
C LEU A 130 -12.52 -3.97 2.21
N SER A 131 -11.74 -3.45 1.27
CA SER A 131 -11.26 -4.25 0.12
C SER A 131 -10.35 -5.40 0.56
N GLU A 132 -9.41 -5.16 1.51
CA GLU A 132 -8.56 -6.23 2.06
C GLU A 132 -9.39 -7.23 2.86
N TYR A 133 -10.31 -6.73 3.70
CA TYR A 133 -11.22 -7.56 4.48
C TYR A 133 -12.04 -8.50 3.58
N ALA A 134 -12.62 -8.00 2.50
CA ALA A 134 -13.35 -8.81 1.54
C ALA A 134 -12.47 -9.93 0.92
N GLY A 135 -11.18 -9.65 0.68
CA GLY A 135 -10.24 -10.66 0.18
C GLY A 135 -9.90 -11.74 1.20
N VAL A 136 -9.72 -11.34 2.48
CA VAL A 136 -9.39 -12.25 3.59
C VAL A 136 -10.58 -13.09 4.02
N MET A 137 -11.81 -12.65 3.79
CA MET A 137 -13.03 -13.40 4.11
C MET A 137 -13.30 -14.58 3.15
N ALA A 138 -12.75 -14.58 1.95
CA ALA A 138 -13.00 -15.63 0.96
C ALA A 138 -12.76 -17.07 1.49
N PRO A 139 -11.72 -17.36 2.29
CA PRO A 139 -11.51 -18.67 2.89
C PRO A 139 -12.62 -19.13 3.84
N LEU A 140 -13.40 -18.22 4.44
CA LEU A 140 -14.53 -18.60 5.32
C LEU A 140 -15.65 -19.34 4.57
N ILE A 141 -15.72 -19.14 3.25
CA ILE A 141 -16.68 -19.85 2.38
C ILE A 141 -16.00 -20.90 1.51
N GLY A 142 -14.77 -21.33 1.86
CA GLY A 142 -14.03 -22.39 1.14
C GLY A 142 -13.32 -21.93 -0.14
N SER A 143 -13.30 -20.64 -0.46
CA SER A 143 -12.56 -20.07 -1.59
C SER A 143 -11.14 -19.71 -1.19
N ASP A 144 -10.20 -19.64 -2.14
CA ASP A 144 -8.87 -19.08 -1.87
C ASP A 144 -8.95 -17.59 -1.57
N ARG A 145 -7.98 -17.06 -0.77
CA ARG A 145 -7.85 -15.61 -0.55
C ARG A 145 -7.84 -14.86 -1.88
N ARG A 146 -8.67 -13.82 -1.99
CA ARG A 146 -8.86 -13.07 -3.23
C ARG A 146 -8.01 -11.81 -3.29
N TYR A 147 -7.46 -11.58 -4.48
CA TYR A 147 -6.65 -10.40 -4.80
C TYR A 147 -7.19 -9.66 -6.02
N ASP A 148 -8.34 -10.05 -6.52
CA ASP A 148 -8.94 -9.53 -7.74
C ASP A 148 -9.28 -8.04 -7.61
N GLY A 149 -9.34 -7.40 -8.76
CA GLY A 149 -9.83 -6.03 -8.88
C GLY A 149 -8.76 -5.02 -9.32
N PRO A 150 -9.19 -3.85 -9.80
CA PRO A 150 -8.31 -2.83 -10.38
C PRO A 150 -7.56 -1.97 -9.36
N MET A 151 -7.87 -2.10 -8.05
CA MET A 151 -7.26 -1.29 -6.98
C MET A 151 -6.74 -2.18 -5.85
N GLY A 152 -5.81 -3.09 -6.21
CA GLY A 152 -5.07 -3.88 -5.25
C GLY A 152 -4.03 -3.05 -4.48
N LYS A 153 -3.31 -3.68 -3.56
CA LYS A 153 -2.30 -3.03 -2.71
C LYS A 153 -1.24 -2.26 -3.50
N SER A 154 -0.72 -2.85 -4.58
CA SER A 154 0.29 -2.21 -5.43
C SER A 154 -0.26 -1.02 -6.20
N ASP A 155 -1.52 -1.11 -6.65
CA ASP A 155 -2.18 -0.02 -7.37
C ASP A 155 -2.42 1.17 -6.43
N ARG A 156 -2.86 0.93 -5.20
CA ARG A 156 -2.99 1.98 -4.17
C ARG A 156 -1.63 2.63 -3.88
N ALA A 157 -0.57 1.84 -3.73
CA ALA A 157 0.77 2.36 -3.52
C ALA A 157 1.21 3.27 -4.68
N PHE A 158 0.92 2.90 -5.92
CA PHE A 158 1.20 3.71 -7.10
C PHE A 158 0.40 5.02 -7.10
N TRP A 159 -0.91 4.97 -6.91
CA TRP A 159 -1.78 6.16 -7.00
C TRP A 159 -1.52 7.16 -5.88
N PHE A 160 -1.28 6.71 -4.65
CA PHE A 160 -0.89 7.61 -3.55
C PHE A 160 0.53 8.16 -3.74
N SER A 161 1.44 7.40 -4.35
CA SER A 161 2.76 7.92 -4.75
C SER A 161 2.63 8.99 -5.81
N LEU A 162 1.75 8.80 -6.81
CA LEU A 162 1.45 9.81 -7.81
C LEU A 162 0.85 11.07 -7.18
N LEU A 163 -0.06 10.92 -6.20
CA LEU A 163 -0.61 12.04 -5.43
C LEU A 163 0.50 12.85 -4.75
N ALA A 164 1.47 12.20 -4.10
CA ALA A 164 2.62 12.86 -3.47
C ALA A 164 3.48 13.61 -4.50
N VAL A 165 3.70 13.04 -5.68
CA VAL A 165 4.45 13.69 -6.77
C VAL A 165 3.68 14.90 -7.31
N ILE A 166 2.37 14.79 -7.50
CA ILE A 166 1.52 15.92 -7.92
C ILE A 166 1.61 17.07 -6.90
N ILE A 167 1.50 16.79 -5.61
CA ILE A 167 1.60 17.79 -4.55
C ILE A 167 2.97 18.51 -4.60
N TYR A 168 4.05 17.77 -4.89
CA TYR A 168 5.37 18.36 -5.01
C TYR A 168 5.54 19.24 -6.25
N ILE A 169 5.07 18.77 -7.41
CA ILE A 169 5.30 19.44 -8.70
C ILE A 169 4.37 20.63 -8.90
N TYR A 170 3.14 20.54 -8.41
CA TYR A 170 2.10 21.52 -8.70
C TYR A 170 2.50 22.99 -8.41
N PRO A 171 3.14 23.34 -7.27
CA PRO A 171 3.54 24.71 -6.96
C PRO A 171 4.54 25.32 -7.96
N PHE A 172 5.26 24.50 -8.73
CA PHE A 172 6.15 24.98 -9.80
C PHE A 172 5.39 25.34 -11.10
N ILE A 173 4.14 24.87 -11.22
CA ILE A 173 3.31 25.07 -12.41
C ILE A 173 2.27 26.16 -12.16
N SER A 174 1.64 26.17 -10.99
CA SER A 174 0.55 27.08 -10.66
C SER A 174 0.43 27.27 -9.13
N ASN A 175 0.02 28.48 -8.74
CA ASN A 175 -0.29 28.81 -7.34
C ASN A 175 -1.80 28.78 -7.06
N ASN A 176 -2.61 28.21 -7.94
CA ASN A 176 -4.07 28.17 -7.78
C ASN A 176 -4.50 27.05 -6.82
N ASN A 177 -4.75 27.39 -5.56
CA ASN A 177 -5.17 26.44 -4.51
C ASN A 177 -6.49 25.70 -4.84
N GLN A 178 -7.38 26.31 -5.60
CA GLN A 178 -8.64 25.66 -5.99
C GLN A 178 -8.38 24.56 -7.03
N MET A 179 -7.48 24.81 -7.98
CA MET A 179 -7.15 23.83 -9.01
C MET A 179 -6.45 22.61 -8.44
N ILE A 180 -5.48 22.77 -7.51
CA ILE A 180 -4.85 21.60 -6.85
C ILE A 180 -5.86 20.81 -6.04
N SER A 181 -6.82 21.48 -5.38
CA SER A 181 -7.90 20.80 -4.67
C SER A 181 -8.74 19.93 -5.61
N TYR A 182 -9.12 20.43 -6.79
CA TYR A 182 -9.86 19.63 -7.78
C TYR A 182 -9.06 18.44 -8.29
N ILE A 183 -7.77 18.62 -8.59
CA ILE A 183 -6.90 17.55 -9.10
C ILE A 183 -6.74 16.46 -8.04
N THR A 184 -6.37 16.82 -6.81
CA THR A 184 -6.09 15.85 -5.75
C THR A 184 -7.35 15.11 -5.29
N ASN A 185 -8.47 15.83 -5.07
CA ASN A 185 -9.72 15.20 -4.67
C ASN A 185 -10.37 14.41 -5.82
N GLY A 186 -10.20 14.83 -7.06
CA GLY A 186 -10.59 14.05 -8.24
C GLY A 186 -9.83 12.72 -8.34
N LEU A 187 -8.52 12.74 -8.08
CA LEU A 187 -7.70 11.52 -8.03
C LEU A 187 -8.13 10.59 -6.89
N ILE A 188 -8.37 11.15 -5.70
CA ILE A 188 -8.83 10.39 -4.53
C ILE A 188 -10.20 9.76 -4.81
N LEU A 189 -11.13 10.50 -5.43
CA LEU A 189 -12.44 9.96 -5.84
C LEU A 189 -12.29 8.83 -6.85
N PHE A 190 -11.42 8.97 -7.84
CA PHE A 190 -11.10 7.92 -8.81
C PHE A 190 -10.60 6.63 -8.13
N ILE A 191 -9.69 6.75 -7.16
CA ILE A 191 -9.24 5.62 -6.32
C ILE A 191 -10.44 4.96 -5.64
N GLY A 192 -11.37 5.76 -5.09
CA GLY A 192 -12.58 5.26 -4.42
C GLY A 192 -13.48 4.44 -5.34
N LEU A 193 -13.72 4.91 -6.55
CA LEU A 193 -14.52 4.18 -7.54
C LEU A 193 -13.88 2.82 -7.88
N LEU A 194 -12.56 2.79 -8.08
CA LEU A 194 -11.84 1.54 -8.35
C LEU A 194 -11.80 0.61 -7.13
N LEU A 195 -11.80 1.13 -5.89
CA LEU A 195 -11.92 0.34 -4.67
C LEU A 195 -13.28 -0.36 -4.58
N ILE A 196 -14.37 0.35 -4.90
CA ILE A 196 -15.72 -0.24 -4.93
C ILE A 196 -15.76 -1.39 -5.94
N LEU A 197 -15.21 -1.20 -7.14
CA LEU A 197 -15.11 -2.27 -8.15
C LEU A 197 -14.25 -3.44 -7.66
N THR A 198 -13.19 -3.15 -6.92
CA THR A 198 -12.31 -4.18 -6.34
C THR A 198 -13.06 -5.03 -5.30
N ILE A 199 -13.80 -4.38 -4.39
CA ILE A 199 -14.64 -5.06 -3.39
C ILE A 199 -15.68 -5.96 -4.10
N TYR A 200 -16.37 -5.39 -5.08
CA TYR A 200 -17.36 -6.14 -5.86
C TYR A 200 -16.75 -7.38 -6.54
N ASN A 201 -15.60 -7.23 -7.21
CA ASN A 201 -14.93 -8.33 -7.90
C ASN A 201 -14.48 -9.42 -6.91
N ARG A 202 -13.92 -9.04 -5.75
CA ARG A 202 -13.49 -9.98 -4.72
C ARG A 202 -14.67 -10.80 -4.18
N ILE A 203 -15.79 -10.14 -3.88
CA ILE A 203 -17.01 -10.84 -3.41
C ILE A 203 -17.56 -11.76 -4.51
N LYS A 204 -17.79 -11.20 -5.70
CA LYS A 204 -18.36 -11.96 -6.84
C LYS A 204 -17.55 -13.22 -7.15
N ASN A 205 -16.21 -13.07 -7.24
CA ASN A 205 -15.33 -14.19 -7.59
C ASN A 205 -15.17 -15.20 -6.44
N SER A 206 -15.34 -14.79 -5.19
CA SER A 206 -15.37 -15.71 -4.04
C SER A 206 -16.61 -16.59 -4.06
N VAL A 207 -17.78 -16.00 -4.33
CA VAL A 207 -19.07 -16.72 -4.34
C VAL A 207 -19.18 -17.65 -5.55
N ASN A 208 -18.72 -17.22 -6.73
CA ASN A 208 -18.86 -18.00 -7.97
C ASN A 208 -17.89 -19.18 -8.08
N THR A 209 -16.94 -19.34 -7.17
CA THR A 209 -15.98 -20.48 -7.21
C THR A 209 -16.64 -21.80 -6.74
N HIS A 210 -17.88 -21.74 -6.25
CA HIS A 210 -18.64 -22.90 -5.72
C HIS A 210 -19.85 -23.33 -6.59
N ILE A 211 -19.97 -22.78 -7.81
CA ILE A 211 -20.92 -23.20 -8.81
C ILE A 211 -20.17 -23.91 -9.95
#